data_c4102f462650d244da3dbbed19d2fdde
#
_entry.id   c4102f462650d244da3dbbed19d2fdde
#
_cell.length_a   1.000
_cell.length_b   1.000
_cell.length_c   1.000
_cell.angle_alpha   90.00
_cell.angle_beta   90.00
_cell.angle_gamma   90.00
#
_symmetry.space_group_name_H-M   'P 1'
#
loop_
_entity.id
_entity.type
_entity.pdbx_description
1 polymer ?
#
loop_
_entity_poly.entity_id
_entity_poly.type
_entity_poly.pdbx_seq_one_letter_code
_entity_poly.pdbx_strand_id
1 'polypeptide(L)'
;MRATSKFHYLNQFHPGVWVATALLALNAFVWNSVRDWRGWRIHWGWPAGGWVPVLVALGVGLVVQARDGRGDAIYRERGFYGIIKISEFSLEGDDFRLLLNGRITHGYQFTEAEASGRVTTYYGPPTGVGLAVQYFPLEENATGGLRVGVGGLGVGTLAGYAGKGDYYRMYEINPQVVNLSSLEVGTFTYLLQAKERGAKVEVVLGDARLSMEEELRADKPQGFHVLALDAFSSDAIPVHLLTKESVAIYLKHLDPKGVL
;
A
#
# COMPACT_ATOMS: atom_id res chain seq x y z
N MET A 1 6.25 -11.59 -19.27
CA MET A 1 4.88 -11.87 -18.85
C MET A 1 4.77 -13.02 -17.83
N ARG A 2 5.68 -13.12 -16.84
CA ARG A 2 5.67 -14.19 -15.80
C ARG A 2 6.05 -13.69 -14.39
N ALA A 3 6.19 -12.38 -14.18
CA ALA A 3 6.61 -11.82 -12.88
C ALA A 3 5.47 -11.67 -11.85
N THR A 4 4.20 -11.68 -12.28
CA THR A 4 3.04 -11.46 -11.41
C THR A 4 2.66 -12.64 -10.52
N SER A 5 3.13 -13.85 -10.80
CA SER A 5 2.69 -15.03 -10.05
C SER A 5 3.46 -15.28 -8.74
N LYS A 6 4.67 -14.74 -8.58
CA LYS A 6 5.47 -14.95 -7.34
C LYS A 6 5.05 -14.04 -6.17
N PHE A 7 4.47 -12.87 -6.46
CA PHE A 7 3.97 -11.99 -5.40
C PHE A 7 2.73 -12.52 -4.66
N HIS A 8 2.00 -13.45 -5.25
CA HIS A 8 0.82 -14.07 -4.63
C HIS A 8 1.16 -15.02 -3.48
N TYR A 9 2.41 -15.53 -3.41
CA TYR A 9 2.81 -16.47 -2.36
C TYR A 9 3.24 -15.84 -1.04
N LEU A 10 3.50 -14.53 -1.00
CA LEU A 10 3.82 -13.82 0.24
C LEU A 10 2.59 -13.60 1.14
N ASN A 11 1.40 -13.85 0.64
CA ASN A 11 0.13 -13.65 1.35
C ASN A 11 -0.47 -14.93 1.97
N GLN A 12 0.20 -16.08 1.88
CA GLN A 12 -0.33 -17.32 2.44
C GLN A 12 0.04 -17.45 3.93
N PHE A 13 -0.97 -17.74 4.71
CA PHE A 13 -1.00 -17.99 6.16
C PHE A 13 0.29 -18.60 6.69
N HIS A 14 0.88 -17.96 7.71
CA HIS A 14 2.09 -18.43 8.38
C HIS A 14 1.93 -19.87 8.83
N PRO A 15 2.87 -20.78 8.49
CA PRO A 15 2.82 -22.20 8.90
C PRO A 15 2.67 -22.39 10.41
N GLY A 16 3.15 -21.43 11.21
CA GLY A 16 2.99 -21.44 12.66
C GLY A 16 1.53 -21.38 13.17
N VAL A 17 0.63 -20.71 12.42
CA VAL A 17 -0.79 -20.68 12.78
C VAL A 17 -1.44 -22.03 12.58
N TRP A 18 -1.10 -22.74 11.50
CA TRP A 18 -1.60 -24.07 11.23
C TRP A 18 -1.06 -25.11 12.23
N VAL A 19 0.22 -24.99 12.59
CA VAL A 19 0.84 -25.86 13.61
C VAL A 19 0.17 -25.63 14.97
N ALA A 20 -0.03 -24.37 15.38
CA ALA A 20 -0.71 -24.06 16.63
C ALA A 20 -2.17 -24.55 16.64
N THR A 21 -2.90 -24.38 15.53
CA THR A 21 -4.28 -24.87 15.39
C THR A 21 -4.34 -26.39 15.42
N ALA A 22 -3.41 -27.08 14.74
CA ALA A 22 -3.33 -28.53 14.76
C ALA A 22 -3.00 -29.09 16.16
N LEU A 23 -2.08 -28.44 16.89
CA LEU A 23 -1.74 -28.81 18.27
C LEU A 23 -2.92 -28.57 19.24
N LEU A 24 -3.65 -27.50 19.08
CA LEU A 24 -4.87 -27.23 19.86
C LEU A 24 -5.97 -28.25 19.56
N ALA A 25 -6.19 -28.59 18.29
CA ALA A 25 -7.14 -29.62 17.87
C ALA A 25 -6.75 -31.01 18.40
N LEU A 26 -5.47 -31.37 18.29
CA LEU A 26 -4.94 -32.62 18.83
C LEU A 26 -5.11 -32.70 20.35
N ASN A 27 -4.83 -31.59 21.05
CA ASN A 27 -5.01 -31.51 22.49
C ASN A 27 -6.48 -31.64 22.90
N ALA A 28 -7.40 -30.98 22.19
CA ALA A 28 -8.83 -31.11 22.41
C ALA A 28 -9.33 -32.53 22.14
N PHE A 29 -8.81 -33.19 21.09
CA PHE A 29 -9.15 -34.58 20.76
C PHE A 29 -8.65 -35.54 21.85
N VAL A 30 -7.40 -35.43 22.28
CA VAL A 30 -6.83 -36.25 23.36
C VAL A 30 -7.60 -36.03 24.67
N TRP A 31 -7.92 -34.78 25.02
CA TRP A 31 -8.73 -34.46 26.19
C TRP A 31 -10.11 -35.11 26.15
N ASN A 32 -10.81 -35.04 25.01
CA ASN A 32 -12.14 -35.63 24.84
C ASN A 32 -12.04 -37.18 24.90
N SER A 33 -11.04 -37.79 24.31
CA SER A 33 -10.81 -39.25 24.35
C SER A 33 -10.48 -39.79 25.75
N VAL A 34 -9.73 -39.00 26.54
CA VAL A 34 -9.36 -39.38 27.92
C VAL A 34 -10.55 -39.18 28.89
N ARG A 35 -11.41 -38.20 28.63
CA ARG A 35 -12.61 -37.92 29.47
C ARG A 35 -13.64 -39.06 29.42
N ASP A 36 -13.73 -39.77 28.30
CA ASP A 36 -14.72 -40.85 28.12
C ASP A 36 -14.30 -42.19 28.74
N TRP A 37 -13.07 -42.32 29.22
CA TRP A 37 -12.57 -43.49 29.93
C TRP A 37 -12.99 -43.44 31.42
N ARG A 38 -14.17 -43.95 31.73
CA ARG A 38 -14.66 -44.09 33.09
C ARG A 38 -13.76 -45.05 33.88
N GLY A 39 -13.01 -44.47 34.83
CA GLY A 39 -12.25 -45.25 35.82
C GLY A 39 -10.83 -44.73 36.13
N TRP A 40 -10.28 -43.81 35.40
CA TRP A 40 -8.97 -43.26 35.73
C TRP A 40 -9.05 -41.99 36.56
N ARG A 41 -8.53 -42.09 37.81
CA ARG A 41 -8.27 -40.90 38.64
C ARG A 41 -7.10 -40.14 38.01
N ILE A 42 -7.39 -39.14 37.20
CA ILE A 42 -6.40 -38.30 36.62
C ILE A 42 -5.83 -37.37 37.71
N HIS A 43 -4.61 -37.63 38.14
CA HIS A 43 -3.89 -36.67 38.97
C HIS A 43 -3.67 -35.38 38.18
N TRP A 44 -4.01 -34.24 38.74
CA TRP A 44 -3.95 -32.91 38.14
C TRP A 44 -2.57 -32.53 37.56
N GLY A 45 -1.47 -33.23 37.90
CA GLY A 45 -0.13 -33.01 37.40
C GLY A 45 0.08 -33.39 35.94
N TRP A 46 -0.70 -34.33 35.38
CA TRP A 46 -0.55 -34.81 34.01
C TRP A 46 -1.04 -33.82 32.96
N PRO A 47 -2.25 -33.20 33.10
CA PRO A 47 -2.68 -32.19 32.14
C PRO A 47 -1.81 -30.94 32.17
N ALA A 48 -1.30 -30.52 33.33
CA ALA A 48 -0.37 -29.39 33.42
C ALA A 48 0.95 -29.66 32.70
N GLY A 49 1.52 -30.88 32.82
CA GLY A 49 2.73 -31.28 32.08
C GLY A 49 2.54 -31.34 30.56
N GLY A 50 1.34 -31.71 30.09
CA GLY A 50 1.01 -31.73 28.66
C GLY A 50 0.91 -30.33 28.02
N TRP A 51 0.54 -29.32 28.78
CA TRP A 51 0.43 -27.94 28.29
C TRP A 51 1.76 -27.22 28.16
N VAL A 52 2.77 -27.58 28.97
CA VAL A 52 4.08 -26.94 28.93
C VAL A 52 4.73 -27.00 27.55
N PRO A 53 4.85 -28.16 26.87
CA PRO A 53 5.45 -28.20 25.54
C PRO A 53 4.61 -27.43 24.50
N VAL A 54 3.27 -27.39 24.62
CA VAL A 54 2.41 -26.60 23.73
C VAL A 54 2.65 -25.10 23.90
N LEU A 55 2.74 -24.62 25.15
CA LEU A 55 3.04 -23.20 25.43
C LEU A 55 4.47 -22.84 24.99
N VAL A 56 5.44 -23.73 25.17
CA VAL A 56 6.82 -23.51 24.70
C VAL A 56 6.84 -23.44 23.16
N ALA A 57 6.18 -24.37 22.47
CA ALA A 57 6.11 -24.36 21.01
C ALA A 57 5.40 -23.10 20.49
N LEU A 58 4.32 -22.68 21.13
CA LEU A 58 3.63 -21.43 20.81
C LEU A 58 4.54 -20.23 21.04
N GLY A 59 5.23 -20.18 22.18
CA GLY A 59 6.20 -19.12 22.52
C GLY A 59 7.33 -19.02 21.52
N VAL A 60 7.92 -20.17 21.14
CA VAL A 60 8.96 -20.24 20.10
C VAL A 60 8.40 -19.80 18.76
N GLY A 61 7.22 -20.28 18.36
CA GLY A 61 6.55 -19.85 17.11
C GLY A 61 6.30 -18.34 17.07
N LEU A 62 5.83 -17.75 18.17
CA LEU A 62 5.64 -16.31 18.27
C LEU A 62 6.95 -15.52 18.21
N VAL A 63 8.01 -16.02 18.84
CA VAL A 63 9.36 -15.41 18.77
C VAL A 63 9.92 -15.46 17.35
N VAL A 64 9.81 -16.62 16.68
CA VAL A 64 10.22 -16.77 15.27
C VAL A 64 9.43 -15.81 14.39
N GLN A 65 8.10 -15.81 14.51
CA GLN A 65 7.24 -14.90 13.76
C GLN A 65 7.56 -13.42 14.02
N ALA A 66 7.86 -13.06 15.28
CA ALA A 66 8.26 -11.70 15.63
C ALA A 66 9.64 -11.32 15.06
N ARG A 67 10.54 -12.29 14.90
CA ARG A 67 11.84 -12.09 14.25
C ARG A 67 11.72 -11.99 12.75
N ASP A 68 10.98 -12.87 12.11
CA ASP A 68 10.71 -12.82 10.66
C ASP A 68 10.02 -11.51 10.25
N GLY A 69 9.11 -11.00 11.09
CA GLY A 69 8.50 -9.69 10.89
C GLY A 69 9.45 -8.51 11.07
N ARG A 70 10.64 -8.71 11.66
CA ARG A 70 11.68 -7.68 11.85
C ARG A 70 12.76 -7.71 10.77
N GLY A 71 12.88 -8.80 10.00
CA GLY A 71 13.90 -8.95 8.95
C GLY A 71 13.71 -7.91 7.83
N ASP A 72 14.83 -7.40 7.32
CA ASP A 72 15.00 -6.63 6.06
C ASP A 72 14.28 -5.28 5.94
N ALA A 73 13.75 -4.71 7.04
CA ALA A 73 13.22 -3.36 7.02
C ALA A 73 14.34 -2.33 7.21
N ILE A 74 14.58 -1.50 6.21
CA ILE A 74 15.48 -0.33 6.31
C ILE A 74 14.81 0.84 7.03
N TYR A 75 13.47 0.84 7.06
CA TYR A 75 12.67 1.83 7.76
C TYR A 75 11.41 1.18 8.32
N ARG A 76 11.04 1.57 9.53
CA ARG A 76 9.78 1.15 10.18
C ARG A 76 9.31 2.21 11.15
N GLU A 77 8.09 2.66 10.95
CA GLU A 77 7.45 3.63 11.82
C GLU A 77 5.99 3.27 12.07
N ARG A 78 5.51 3.50 13.29
CA ARG A 78 4.11 3.32 13.66
C ARG A 78 3.44 4.68 13.83
N GLY A 79 2.40 4.91 13.05
CA GLY A 79 1.57 6.10 13.13
C GLY A 79 0.11 5.78 13.40
N PHE A 80 -0.73 6.83 13.31
CA PHE A 80 -2.17 6.70 13.46
C PHE A 80 -2.79 5.81 12.36
N TYR A 81 -2.25 5.90 11.14
CA TYR A 81 -2.75 5.18 9.95
C TYR A 81 -2.16 3.77 9.78
N GLY A 82 -1.39 3.27 10.74
CA GLY A 82 -0.83 1.93 10.71
C GLY A 82 0.68 1.88 10.91
N ILE A 83 1.28 0.78 10.48
CA ILE A 83 2.73 0.57 10.52
C ILE A 83 3.26 0.66 9.09
N ILE A 84 4.02 1.70 8.84
CA ILE A 84 4.78 1.87 7.61
C ILE A 84 6.10 1.11 7.72
N LYS A 85 6.41 0.32 6.72
CA LYS A 85 7.66 -0.43 6.59
C LYS A 85 8.21 -0.25 5.19
N ILE A 86 9.52 0.01 5.08
CA ILE A 86 10.24 -0.06 3.81
C ILE A 86 11.22 -1.22 3.91
N SER A 87 11.20 -2.08 2.89
CA SER A 87 12.14 -3.19 2.75
C SER A 87 12.84 -3.09 1.41
N GLU A 88 14.13 -3.42 1.38
CA GLU A 88 14.89 -3.58 0.14
C GLU A 88 14.88 -5.03 -0.28
N PHE A 89 14.74 -5.24 -1.57
CA PHE A 89 14.77 -6.55 -2.20
C PHE A 89 15.64 -6.52 -3.43
N SER A 90 16.27 -7.66 -3.72
CA SER A 90 16.98 -7.92 -4.97
C SER A 90 16.30 -9.09 -5.67
N LEU A 91 15.91 -8.90 -6.92
CA LEU A 91 15.26 -9.94 -7.73
C LEU A 91 15.83 -9.91 -9.15
N GLU A 92 16.48 -11.01 -9.56
CA GLU A 92 17.03 -11.19 -10.92
C GLU A 92 18.04 -10.12 -11.33
N GLY A 93 18.69 -9.46 -10.34
CA GLY A 93 19.68 -8.41 -10.55
C GLY A 93 19.12 -6.99 -10.45
N ASP A 94 17.82 -6.84 -10.30
CA ASP A 94 17.17 -5.55 -10.05
C ASP A 94 16.95 -5.35 -8.54
N ASP A 95 17.47 -4.26 -7.99
CA ASP A 95 17.23 -3.87 -6.60
C ASP A 95 16.07 -2.88 -6.51
N PHE A 96 15.19 -3.07 -5.54
CA PHE A 96 14.03 -2.19 -5.35
C PHE A 96 13.63 -2.01 -3.89
N ARG A 97 13.02 -0.87 -3.60
CA ARG A 97 12.42 -0.53 -2.30
C ARG A 97 10.92 -0.71 -2.37
N LEU A 98 10.37 -1.45 -1.42
CA LEU A 98 8.95 -1.74 -1.30
C LEU A 98 8.36 -1.01 -0.10
N LEU A 99 7.27 -0.27 -0.31
CA LEU A 99 6.47 0.36 0.74
C LEU A 99 5.35 -0.57 1.16
N LEU A 100 5.31 -0.88 2.44
CA LEU A 100 4.26 -1.65 3.08
C LEU A 100 3.56 -0.79 4.14
N ASN A 101 2.23 -0.79 4.16
CA ASN A 101 1.44 -0.32 5.29
C ASN A 101 0.71 -1.52 5.90
N GLY A 102 1.11 -1.90 7.10
CA GLY A 102 0.70 -3.16 7.69
C GLY A 102 1.17 -4.35 6.84
N ARG A 103 0.24 -5.00 6.13
CA ARG A 103 0.50 -6.16 5.24
C ARG A 103 0.31 -5.83 3.75
N ILE A 104 -0.13 -4.63 3.44
CA ILE A 104 -0.49 -4.21 2.09
C ILE A 104 0.68 -3.49 1.43
N THR A 105 0.96 -3.87 0.18
CA THR A 105 1.93 -3.18 -0.66
C THR A 105 1.32 -1.91 -1.24
N HIS A 106 1.95 -0.77 -0.96
CA HIS A 106 1.57 0.54 -1.49
C HIS A 106 2.45 1.02 -2.64
N GLY A 107 3.24 0.14 -3.19
CA GLY A 107 4.10 0.39 -4.33
C GLY A 107 5.56 0.05 -4.08
N TYR A 108 6.35 0.07 -5.14
CA TYR A 108 7.79 -0.09 -5.08
C TYR A 108 8.48 0.76 -6.14
N GLN A 109 9.76 1.02 -5.92
CA GLN A 109 10.62 1.73 -6.85
C GLN A 109 11.96 1.02 -6.97
N PHE A 110 12.47 0.90 -8.20
CA PHE A 110 13.83 0.43 -8.44
C PHE A 110 14.83 1.43 -7.85
N THR A 111 15.95 0.92 -7.31
CA THR A 111 16.98 1.76 -6.69
C THR A 111 18.03 2.23 -7.68
N GLU A 112 18.22 1.50 -8.78
CA GLU A 112 19.15 1.88 -9.83
C GLU A 112 18.67 3.12 -10.59
N ALA A 113 19.56 4.06 -10.85
CA ALA A 113 19.22 5.35 -11.46
C ALA A 113 18.48 5.22 -12.80
N GLU A 114 18.90 4.27 -13.65
CA GLU A 114 18.31 4.02 -14.96
C GLU A 114 16.89 3.42 -14.88
N ALA A 115 16.61 2.67 -13.82
CA ALA A 115 15.33 1.98 -13.61
C ALA A 115 14.39 2.74 -12.67
N SER A 116 14.91 3.66 -11.85
CA SER A 116 14.17 4.34 -10.79
C SER A 116 12.97 5.18 -11.27
N GLY A 117 12.98 5.61 -12.52
CA GLY A 117 11.89 6.33 -13.16
C GLY A 117 10.80 5.42 -13.76
N ARG A 118 10.99 4.10 -13.79
CA ARG A 118 10.01 3.16 -14.36
C ARG A 118 8.75 3.14 -13.52
N VAL A 119 7.61 3.31 -14.18
CA VAL A 119 6.31 3.17 -13.53
C VAL A 119 6.04 1.70 -13.23
N THR A 120 5.75 1.41 -11.97
CA THR A 120 5.64 0.05 -11.44
C THR A 120 4.22 -0.28 -10.99
N THR A 121 4.00 -1.52 -10.57
CA THR A 121 2.73 -2.02 -10.01
C THR A 121 1.54 -1.90 -10.96
N TYR A 122 0.38 -1.60 -10.41
CA TYR A 122 -0.89 -1.42 -11.13
C TYR A 122 -1.02 -0.05 -11.82
N TYR A 123 0.03 0.76 -11.81
CA TYR A 123 0.13 2.01 -12.57
C TYR A 123 0.86 1.83 -13.92
N GLY A 124 1.38 0.63 -14.18
CA GLY A 124 2.16 0.36 -15.39
C GLY A 124 1.41 0.70 -16.69
N PRO A 125 2.13 0.87 -17.81
CA PRO A 125 1.59 1.35 -19.08
C PRO A 125 0.33 0.64 -19.60
N PRO A 126 0.13 -0.68 -19.44
CA PRO A 126 -1.05 -1.37 -19.95
C PRO A 126 -2.27 -1.30 -19.03
N THR A 127 -2.20 -0.57 -17.91
CA THR A 127 -3.32 -0.45 -16.97
C THR A 127 -4.25 0.68 -17.34
N GLY A 128 -5.48 0.67 -16.81
CA GLY A 128 -6.46 1.72 -17.13
C GLY A 128 -5.95 3.14 -16.84
N VAL A 129 -5.34 3.36 -15.65
CA VAL A 129 -4.77 4.65 -15.30
C VAL A 129 -3.53 4.99 -16.14
N GLY A 130 -2.67 3.98 -16.43
CA GLY A 130 -1.51 4.16 -17.31
C GLY A 130 -1.92 4.59 -18.71
N LEU A 131 -2.93 3.94 -19.28
CA LEU A 131 -3.51 4.31 -20.58
C LEU A 131 -4.15 5.70 -20.54
N ALA A 132 -4.92 6.01 -19.50
CA ALA A 132 -5.54 7.33 -19.35
C ALA A 132 -4.52 8.45 -19.36
N VAL A 133 -3.42 8.30 -18.61
CA VAL A 133 -2.36 9.32 -18.53
C VAL A 133 -1.57 9.43 -19.83
N GLN A 134 -1.23 8.31 -20.47
CA GLN A 134 -0.39 8.31 -21.68
C GLN A 134 -1.13 8.77 -22.95
N TYR A 135 -2.43 8.49 -23.03
CA TYR A 135 -3.22 8.71 -24.25
C TYR A 135 -4.34 9.74 -24.10
N PHE A 136 -4.34 10.53 -23.01
CA PHE A 136 -5.29 11.62 -22.87
C PHE A 136 -5.12 12.60 -24.04
N PRO A 137 -6.20 12.91 -24.80
CA PRO A 137 -6.10 13.75 -25.98
C PRO A 137 -6.00 15.23 -25.59
N LEU A 138 -4.78 15.71 -25.31
CA LEU A 138 -4.56 17.15 -25.15
C LEU A 138 -4.78 17.86 -26.50
N GLU A 139 -5.40 19.03 -26.45
CA GLU A 139 -5.57 19.86 -27.65
C GLU A 139 -4.20 20.37 -28.14
N GLU A 140 -3.96 20.40 -29.45
CA GLU A 140 -2.68 20.83 -30.04
C GLU A 140 -2.25 22.24 -29.60
N ASN A 141 -3.21 23.10 -29.25
CA ASN A 141 -2.98 24.49 -28.81
C ASN A 141 -3.12 24.65 -27.29
N ALA A 142 -3.16 23.55 -26.51
CA ALA A 142 -3.22 23.65 -25.05
C ALA A 142 -1.96 24.40 -24.52
N THR A 143 -2.18 25.47 -23.80
CA THR A 143 -1.08 26.27 -23.20
C THR A 143 -0.45 25.59 -21.97
N GLY A 144 -0.88 24.40 -21.60
CA GLY A 144 -0.41 23.64 -20.43
C GLY A 144 -0.30 22.16 -20.74
N GLY A 145 0.47 21.44 -19.90
CA GLY A 145 0.58 19.99 -19.93
C GLY A 145 -0.62 19.28 -19.30
N LEU A 146 -0.47 17.98 -19.14
CA LEU A 146 -1.47 17.12 -18.52
C LEU A 146 -1.68 17.51 -17.04
N ARG A 147 -2.96 17.55 -16.62
CA ARG A 147 -3.34 17.82 -15.23
C ARG A 147 -3.87 16.54 -14.59
N VAL A 148 -3.12 15.99 -13.64
CA VAL A 148 -3.43 14.71 -13.00
C VAL A 148 -3.68 14.93 -11.51
N GLY A 149 -4.85 14.50 -11.04
CA GLY A 149 -5.19 14.40 -9.64
C GLY A 149 -5.03 12.94 -9.15
N VAL A 150 -4.54 12.75 -7.94
CA VAL A 150 -4.39 11.42 -7.34
C VAL A 150 -4.88 11.45 -5.89
N GLY A 151 -5.94 10.70 -5.60
CA GLY A 151 -6.37 10.44 -4.22
C GLY A 151 -5.59 9.23 -3.67
N GLY A 152 -4.60 9.49 -2.84
CA GLY A 152 -3.58 8.55 -2.38
C GLY A 152 -2.24 8.79 -3.06
N LEU A 153 -1.15 8.76 -2.29
CA LEU A 153 0.21 9.00 -2.79
C LEU A 153 0.99 7.70 -3.01
N GLY A 154 0.91 6.79 -2.04
CA GLY A 154 1.78 5.62 -2.04
C GLY A 154 3.25 6.00 -2.15
N VAL A 155 3.97 5.40 -3.07
CA VAL A 155 5.37 5.77 -3.37
C VAL A 155 5.49 6.89 -4.42
N GLY A 156 4.37 7.42 -4.90
CA GLY A 156 4.34 8.46 -5.94
C GLY A 156 4.50 7.94 -7.37
N THR A 157 4.28 6.66 -7.61
CA THR A 157 4.55 5.98 -8.89
C THR A 157 3.93 6.69 -10.10
N LEU A 158 2.71 7.23 -9.96
CA LEU A 158 2.03 7.88 -11.08
C LEU A 158 2.76 9.12 -11.59
N ALA A 159 3.55 9.79 -10.73
CA ALA A 159 4.42 10.89 -11.14
C ALA A 159 5.58 10.45 -12.08
N GLY A 160 5.79 9.14 -12.22
CA GLY A 160 6.73 8.60 -13.21
C GLY A 160 6.38 8.97 -14.65
N TYR A 161 5.11 9.22 -14.95
CA TYR A 161 4.67 9.70 -16.27
C TYR A 161 4.86 11.20 -16.51
N ALA A 162 5.03 11.98 -15.44
CA ALA A 162 5.01 13.42 -15.53
C ALA A 162 6.17 13.96 -16.38
N GLY A 163 5.84 14.83 -17.33
CA GLY A 163 6.75 15.52 -18.21
C GLY A 163 6.77 17.04 -18.00
N LYS A 164 7.51 17.74 -18.84
CA LYS A 164 7.62 19.20 -18.79
C LYS A 164 6.25 19.86 -19.03
N GLY A 165 5.87 20.73 -18.10
CA GLY A 165 4.63 21.49 -18.18
C GLY A 165 3.42 20.78 -17.55
N ASP A 166 3.55 19.50 -17.20
CA ASP A 166 2.48 18.76 -16.52
C ASP A 166 2.27 19.27 -15.09
N TYR A 167 1.05 19.08 -14.61
CA TYR A 167 0.66 19.37 -13.23
C TYR A 167 0.11 18.13 -12.56
N TYR A 168 0.76 17.70 -11.48
CA TYR A 168 0.37 16.57 -10.65
C TYR A 168 0.03 17.05 -9.25
N ARG A 169 -1.19 16.73 -8.79
CA ARG A 169 -1.67 17.04 -7.46
C ARG A 169 -2.09 15.77 -6.74
N MET A 170 -1.41 15.48 -5.63
CA MET A 170 -1.61 14.27 -4.86
C MET A 170 -2.17 14.60 -3.49
N TYR A 171 -3.21 13.88 -3.08
CA TYR A 171 -3.84 14.02 -1.77
C TYR A 171 -3.45 12.80 -0.94
N GLU A 172 -2.78 13.01 0.19
CA GLU A 172 -2.32 11.94 1.07
C GLU A 172 -2.65 12.25 2.52
N ILE A 173 -3.33 11.32 3.18
CA ILE A 173 -3.77 11.49 4.56
C ILE A 173 -2.66 11.21 5.58
N ASN A 174 -1.69 10.37 5.22
CA ASN A 174 -0.64 9.91 6.11
C ASN A 174 0.63 10.77 5.96
N PRO A 175 0.99 11.61 6.95
CA PRO A 175 2.17 12.45 6.87
C PRO A 175 3.49 11.65 6.76
N GLN A 176 3.52 10.41 7.25
CA GLN A 176 4.68 9.55 7.13
C GLN A 176 4.92 9.17 5.65
N VAL A 177 3.85 8.85 4.91
CA VAL A 177 3.93 8.56 3.47
C VAL A 177 4.40 9.79 2.71
N VAL A 178 3.87 10.97 3.05
CA VAL A 178 4.33 12.24 2.45
C VAL A 178 5.82 12.45 2.65
N ASN A 179 6.33 12.23 3.87
CA ASN A 179 7.76 12.40 4.18
C ASN A 179 8.64 11.41 3.39
N LEU A 180 8.20 10.17 3.22
CA LEU A 180 8.94 9.13 2.49
C LEU A 180 9.03 9.39 0.98
N SER A 181 8.05 10.10 0.44
CA SER A 181 7.97 10.48 -0.98
C SER A 181 8.20 11.98 -1.20
N SER A 182 8.81 12.68 -0.22
CA SER A 182 9.00 14.14 -0.28
C SER A 182 9.90 14.57 -1.43
N LEU A 183 9.72 15.84 -1.85
CA LEU A 183 10.50 16.46 -2.91
C LEU A 183 11.95 16.78 -2.52
N GLU A 184 12.30 16.70 -1.22
CA GLU A 184 13.62 17.13 -0.72
C GLU A 184 14.48 15.97 -0.26
N VAL A 185 13.96 15.05 0.53
CA VAL A 185 14.72 13.94 1.16
C VAL A 185 13.86 12.67 1.22
N GLY A 186 13.17 12.34 0.14
CA GLY A 186 12.33 11.14 0.11
C GLY A 186 13.16 9.86 -0.10
N THR A 187 12.70 8.77 0.49
CA THR A 187 13.19 7.43 0.17
C THR A 187 12.76 7.02 -1.24
N PHE A 188 11.58 7.50 -1.67
CA PHE A 188 11.06 7.33 -3.02
C PHE A 188 11.19 8.64 -3.79
N THR A 189 11.67 8.57 -5.03
CA THR A 189 12.14 9.72 -5.78
C THR A 189 11.26 10.11 -6.97
N TYR A 190 10.12 9.45 -7.18
CA TYR A 190 9.23 9.75 -8.32
C TYR A 190 8.79 11.20 -8.39
N LEU A 191 8.44 11.83 -7.26
CA LEU A 191 8.02 13.23 -7.23
C LEU A 191 9.16 14.17 -7.54
N LEU A 192 10.35 13.89 -6.99
CA LEU A 192 11.55 14.66 -7.25
C LEU A 192 11.93 14.60 -8.75
N GLN A 193 11.98 13.39 -9.31
CA GLN A 193 12.26 13.16 -10.72
C GLN A 193 11.25 13.85 -11.65
N ALA A 194 9.95 13.84 -11.29
CA ALA A 194 8.94 14.57 -12.04
C ALA A 194 9.20 16.08 -12.05
N LYS A 195 9.55 16.65 -10.90
CA LYS A 195 9.94 18.06 -10.78
C LYS A 195 11.19 18.39 -11.60
N GLU A 196 12.21 17.52 -11.57
CA GLU A 196 13.43 17.65 -12.38
C GLU A 196 13.14 17.61 -13.88
N ARG A 197 12.16 16.84 -14.33
CA ARG A 197 11.67 16.81 -15.72
C ARG A 197 10.84 18.05 -16.09
N GLY A 198 10.59 18.95 -15.15
CA GLY A 198 9.88 20.21 -15.36
C GLY A 198 8.36 20.13 -15.15
N ALA A 199 7.87 19.10 -14.48
CA ALA A 199 6.50 19.04 -14.02
C ALA A 199 6.31 19.86 -12.72
N LYS A 200 5.11 20.41 -12.53
CA LYS A 200 4.69 20.99 -11.27
C LYS A 200 4.01 19.87 -10.44
N VAL A 201 4.57 19.56 -9.28
CA VAL A 201 4.06 18.54 -8.38
C VAL A 201 3.69 19.19 -7.05
N GLU A 202 2.47 18.94 -6.61
CA GLU A 202 1.95 19.39 -5.31
C GLU A 202 1.42 18.21 -4.51
N VAL A 203 1.73 18.17 -3.22
CA VAL A 203 1.18 17.19 -2.28
C VAL A 203 0.34 17.93 -1.24
N VAL A 204 -0.91 17.52 -1.11
CA VAL A 204 -1.86 18.01 -0.12
C VAL A 204 -1.97 16.99 1.00
N LEU A 205 -1.51 17.35 2.19
CA LEU A 205 -1.69 16.51 3.37
C LEU A 205 -3.14 16.62 3.85
N GLY A 206 -3.90 15.53 3.74
CA GLY A 206 -5.29 15.47 4.15
C GLY A 206 -6.07 14.38 3.43
N ASP A 207 -7.31 14.18 3.88
CA ASP A 207 -8.27 13.33 3.20
C ASP A 207 -8.59 13.88 1.81
N ALA A 208 -8.53 13.03 0.78
CA ALA A 208 -8.70 13.46 -0.62
C ALA A 208 -10.06 14.11 -0.88
N ARG A 209 -11.15 13.52 -0.37
CA ARG A 209 -12.50 14.06 -0.55
C ARG A 209 -12.66 15.40 0.17
N LEU A 210 -12.24 15.45 1.44
CA LEU A 210 -12.39 16.68 2.24
C LEU A 210 -11.55 17.83 1.67
N SER A 211 -10.33 17.53 1.22
CA SER A 211 -9.46 18.52 0.58
C SER A 211 -10.07 19.07 -0.71
N MET A 212 -10.57 18.19 -1.59
CA MET A 212 -11.25 18.62 -2.82
C MET A 212 -12.54 19.38 -2.53
N GLU A 213 -13.31 18.97 -1.51
CA GLU A 213 -14.50 19.72 -1.10
C GLU A 213 -14.17 21.13 -0.64
N GLU A 214 -13.10 21.30 0.13
CA GLU A 214 -12.63 22.62 0.59
C GLU A 214 -12.13 23.49 -0.58
N GLU A 215 -11.44 22.89 -1.54
CA GLU A 215 -11.02 23.58 -2.77
C GLU A 215 -12.23 24.11 -3.56
N LEU A 216 -13.32 23.33 -3.66
CA LEU A 216 -14.55 23.80 -4.30
C LEU A 216 -15.23 24.92 -3.53
N ARG A 217 -15.23 24.86 -2.18
CA ARG A 217 -15.75 25.96 -1.36
C ARG A 217 -14.96 27.26 -1.53
N ALA A 218 -13.65 27.10 -1.82
CA ALA A 218 -12.75 28.23 -2.11
C ALA A 218 -12.81 28.69 -3.58
N ASP A 219 -13.72 28.16 -4.39
CA ASP A 219 -13.86 28.40 -5.84
C ASP A 219 -12.56 28.08 -6.62
N LYS A 220 -11.93 26.95 -6.29
CA LYS A 220 -10.67 26.48 -6.88
C LYS A 220 -10.81 25.05 -7.45
N PRO A 221 -11.69 24.80 -8.42
CA PRO A 221 -11.72 23.53 -9.11
C PRO A 221 -10.39 23.31 -9.81
N GLN A 222 -9.92 22.05 -9.81
CA GLN A 222 -8.57 21.76 -10.30
C GLN A 222 -8.49 21.55 -11.80
N GLY A 223 -9.58 21.21 -12.49
CA GLY A 223 -9.58 20.95 -13.93
C GLY A 223 -8.69 19.76 -14.32
N PHE A 224 -8.82 18.64 -13.62
CA PHE A 224 -8.03 17.46 -13.89
C PHE A 224 -8.44 16.81 -15.21
N HIS A 225 -7.48 16.49 -16.04
CA HIS A 225 -7.66 15.62 -17.21
C HIS A 225 -7.81 14.15 -16.80
N VAL A 226 -7.06 13.74 -15.78
CA VAL A 226 -7.16 12.41 -15.17
C VAL A 226 -7.22 12.58 -13.66
N LEU A 227 -8.21 11.96 -13.03
CA LEU A 227 -8.31 11.87 -11.57
C LEU A 227 -8.34 10.40 -11.17
N ALA A 228 -7.26 9.93 -10.57
CA ALA A 228 -7.13 8.57 -10.05
C ALA A 228 -7.44 8.52 -8.55
N LEU A 229 -8.34 7.61 -8.14
CA LEU A 229 -8.68 7.39 -6.73
C LEU A 229 -8.07 6.07 -6.29
N ASP A 230 -6.98 6.15 -5.52
CA ASP A 230 -6.21 5.01 -5.01
C ASP A 230 -5.94 5.14 -3.50
N ALA A 231 -6.88 5.71 -2.78
CA ALA A 231 -6.79 5.86 -1.33
C ALA A 231 -7.31 4.60 -0.63
N PHE A 232 -6.42 3.68 -0.31
CA PHE A 232 -6.73 2.49 0.46
C PHE A 232 -6.40 2.67 1.94
N SER A 233 -7.34 2.25 2.80
CA SER A 233 -7.09 2.07 4.23
C SER A 233 -7.13 0.57 4.51
N SER A 234 -5.96 -0.05 4.71
CA SER A 234 -5.82 -1.51 4.79
C SER A 234 -6.28 -2.18 3.49
N ASP A 235 -7.22 -3.14 3.54
CA ASP A 235 -7.69 -3.92 2.39
C ASP A 235 -8.89 -3.29 1.65
N ALA A 236 -9.35 -2.11 2.07
CA ALA A 236 -10.57 -1.51 1.53
C ALA A 236 -10.43 -0.02 1.24
N ILE A 237 -11.13 0.44 0.21
CA ILE A 237 -11.31 1.87 -0.02
C ILE A 237 -12.27 2.40 1.05
N PRO A 238 -11.94 3.49 1.74
CA PRO A 238 -12.85 4.12 2.70
C PRO A 238 -14.18 4.48 2.04
N VAL A 239 -15.29 3.99 2.63
CA VAL A 239 -16.63 4.11 2.02
C VAL A 239 -16.99 5.55 1.66
N HIS A 240 -16.57 6.54 2.48
CA HIS A 240 -16.85 7.94 2.22
C HIS A 240 -16.22 8.50 0.93
N LEU A 241 -15.22 7.83 0.37
CA LEU A 241 -14.61 8.18 -0.93
C LEU A 241 -15.42 7.66 -2.12
N LEU A 242 -16.35 6.71 -1.91
CA LEU A 242 -17.12 6.05 -2.97
C LEU A 242 -18.61 6.42 -2.94
N THR A 243 -19.01 7.43 -2.18
CA THR A 243 -20.40 7.85 -2.12
C THR A 243 -20.79 8.68 -3.35
N LYS A 244 -22.09 8.79 -3.62
CA LYS A 244 -22.63 9.66 -4.67
C LYS A 244 -22.16 11.11 -4.50
N GLU A 245 -22.09 11.58 -3.25
CA GLU A 245 -21.66 12.93 -2.92
C GLU A 245 -20.17 13.14 -3.23
N SER A 246 -19.32 12.15 -2.93
CA SER A 246 -17.89 12.24 -3.25
C SER A 246 -17.65 12.21 -4.76
N VAL A 247 -18.36 11.37 -5.51
CA VAL A 247 -18.28 11.36 -6.98
C VAL A 247 -18.72 12.71 -7.55
N ALA A 248 -19.77 13.33 -7.00
CA ALA A 248 -20.20 14.67 -7.43
C ALA A 248 -19.14 15.77 -7.16
N ILE A 249 -18.33 15.62 -6.10
CA ILE A 249 -17.19 16.51 -5.83
C ILE A 249 -16.10 16.26 -6.88
N TYR A 250 -15.72 15.02 -7.13
CA TYR A 250 -14.68 14.65 -8.09
C TYR A 250 -14.97 15.14 -9.50
N LEU A 251 -16.21 14.96 -9.97
CA LEU A 251 -16.63 15.41 -11.29
C LEU A 251 -16.53 16.94 -11.46
N LYS A 252 -16.68 17.73 -10.39
CA LYS A 252 -16.47 19.17 -10.43
C LYS A 252 -15.00 19.58 -10.53
N HIS A 253 -14.08 18.69 -10.17
CA HIS A 253 -12.64 18.90 -10.35
C HIS A 253 -12.13 18.41 -11.69
N LEU A 254 -12.93 17.73 -12.48
CA LEU A 254 -12.52 17.28 -13.81
C LEU A 254 -12.62 18.41 -14.83
N ASP A 255 -11.72 18.35 -15.81
CA ASP A 255 -11.93 18.99 -17.11
C ASP A 255 -13.20 18.41 -17.77
N PRO A 256 -13.92 19.16 -18.66
CA PRO A 256 -15.08 18.62 -19.36
C PRO A 256 -14.85 17.30 -20.12
N LYS A 257 -13.62 17.03 -20.54
CA LYS A 257 -13.20 15.76 -21.18
C LYS A 257 -12.46 14.84 -20.21
N GLY A 258 -12.33 15.22 -18.93
CA GLY A 258 -11.56 14.50 -17.94
C GLY A 258 -12.11 13.13 -17.60
N VAL A 259 -11.24 12.24 -17.16
CA VAL A 259 -11.50 10.85 -16.80
C VAL A 259 -11.30 10.63 -15.30
N LEU A 260 -12.24 9.90 -14.69
CA LEU A 260 -12.19 9.43 -13.30
C LEU A 260 -11.94 7.92 -13.28
#